data_a85f0809b93bdd7173d8cd34d7f8beb9
#
_entry.id   a85f0809b93bdd7173d8cd34d7f8beb9
#
_cell.length_a   1.000
_cell.length_b   1.000
_cell.length_c   1.000
_cell.angle_alpha   90.00
_cell.angle_beta   90.00
_cell.angle_gamma   90.00
#
_symmetry.space_group_name_H-M   'P 1'
#
loop_
_entity.id
_entity.type
_entity.pdbx_description
1 polymer ?
#
loop_
_entity_poly.entity_id
_entity_poly.type
_entity_poly.pdbx_seq_one_letter_code
_entity_poly.pdbx_strand_id
1 'polypeptide(L)'
;MMKHFIIFFTLCIITRHSVLAQKVATTNSINGHEFVDLNLPSGNLWATTNIGARSEFEPGNLFAWGETCPKSAYSWNNYKYAKGNSSKLTKYCYDSARFGNNGYADTLNILEPKDDAATANWGFPWHMPTQEDFRELTECCNWTWTNSYKNSGTEGFIVSSTNGNAIFLPSACKYNPDDPSSGKYGGYWSCVLSQEKYPSHAYELNFEECPDVDARIDRCCGNSIRAVFSPNNSAPRFKKKTKKELTDKQIAEINKSDKSTPIEILGLKPKLWGNIDGFCHKMTEQGFVRDIYMEESDNRRFFYGTYFGDSCHIVVEYDINTTFVFCVEISLSIKGKEEGLRVLEKLRRIMEKEYGVFESEDISLARRHIEGGLIVSKYEYNHYDSQSIIWLSFINKENTPTEDLELFKKVYGL
;
A
#
# COMPACT_ATOMS: atom_id res chain seq x y z
N MET A 1 28.31 -60.24 69.21
CA MET A 1 28.45 -58.79 68.96
C MET A 1 28.21 -58.54 67.50
N MET A 2 26.96 -58.22 67.11
CA MET A 2 26.57 -57.91 65.73
C MET A 2 26.47 -56.38 65.56
N LYS A 3 27.28 -55.83 64.70
CA LYS A 3 27.21 -54.42 64.33
C LYS A 3 26.18 -54.23 63.19
N HIS A 4 25.13 -53.46 63.47
CA HIS A 4 24.14 -53.08 62.48
C HIS A 4 24.68 -51.94 61.69
N PHE A 5 24.78 -52.12 60.36
CA PHE A 5 25.04 -51.07 59.38
C PHE A 5 23.68 -50.48 58.87
N ILE A 6 23.43 -49.22 59.19
CA ILE A 6 22.27 -48.51 58.68
C ILE A 6 22.72 -47.80 57.42
N ILE A 7 22.14 -48.22 56.29
CA ILE A 7 22.33 -47.56 54.99
C ILE A 7 21.25 -46.50 54.85
N PHE A 8 21.67 -45.20 54.81
CA PHE A 8 20.81 -44.12 54.49
C PHE A 8 20.68 -44.04 52.92
N PHE A 9 19.50 -44.33 52.44
CA PHE A 9 19.13 -44.02 51.04
C PHE A 9 18.73 -42.58 50.98
N THR A 10 19.57 -41.70 50.41
CA THR A 10 19.23 -40.33 50.09
C THR A 10 18.50 -40.33 48.71
N LEU A 11 17.17 -40.13 48.74
CA LEU A 11 16.32 -40.01 47.56
C LEU A 11 16.53 -38.62 46.97
N CYS A 12 17.36 -38.51 45.93
CA CYS A 12 17.49 -37.27 45.14
C CYS A 12 16.25 -37.10 44.26
N ILE A 13 15.33 -36.26 44.71
CA ILE A 13 14.21 -35.80 43.86
C ILE A 13 14.77 -34.80 42.86
N ILE A 14 15.01 -35.26 41.65
CA ILE A 14 15.33 -34.38 40.50
C ILE A 14 14.01 -33.75 40.06
N THR A 15 13.73 -32.55 40.55
CA THR A 15 12.68 -31.70 39.97
C THR A 15 13.12 -31.28 38.57
N ARG A 16 12.52 -31.90 37.56
CA ARG A 16 12.63 -31.41 36.17
C ARG A 16 11.93 -30.05 36.08
N HIS A 17 12.68 -28.99 36.22
CA HIS A 17 12.24 -27.70 35.72
C HIS A 17 12.22 -27.82 34.21
N SER A 18 11.03 -27.94 33.63
CA SER A 18 10.82 -27.69 32.20
C SER A 18 11.08 -26.21 31.96
N VAL A 19 12.31 -25.91 31.55
CA VAL A 19 12.60 -24.62 30.93
C VAL A 19 11.82 -24.63 29.63
N LEU A 20 10.65 -23.99 29.62
CA LEU A 20 9.99 -23.58 28.38
C LEU A 20 11.00 -22.65 27.69
N ALA A 21 11.71 -23.20 26.71
CA ALA A 21 12.50 -22.40 25.80
C ALA A 21 11.52 -21.44 25.13
N GLN A 22 11.51 -20.20 25.59
CA GLN A 22 10.87 -19.10 24.89
C GLN A 22 11.51 -19.07 23.52
N LYS A 23 10.75 -19.50 22.51
CA LYS A 23 11.17 -19.41 21.11
C LYS A 23 11.38 -17.92 20.85
N VAL A 24 12.64 -17.51 20.78
CA VAL A 24 12.99 -16.14 20.38
C VAL A 24 12.38 -15.98 19.00
N ALA A 25 11.34 -15.16 18.90
CA ALA A 25 10.76 -14.80 17.61
C ALA A 25 11.89 -14.18 16.78
N THR A 26 12.22 -14.79 15.67
CA THR A 26 13.13 -14.18 14.69
C THR A 26 12.40 -12.96 14.15
N THR A 27 12.72 -11.76 14.65
CA THR A 27 12.23 -10.53 14.09
C THR A 27 12.89 -10.34 12.73
N ASN A 28 12.09 -10.46 11.69
CA ASN A 28 12.51 -10.10 10.35
C ASN A 28 12.31 -8.59 10.18
N SER A 29 13.09 -7.96 9.30
CA SER A 29 12.93 -6.54 9.01
C SER A 29 12.92 -6.29 7.50
N ILE A 30 12.16 -5.26 7.09
CA ILE A 30 12.15 -4.75 5.72
C ILE A 30 12.21 -3.22 5.76
N ASN A 31 13.04 -2.63 4.93
CA ASN A 31 13.33 -1.18 4.94
C ASN A 31 13.74 -0.65 6.32
N GLY A 32 14.39 -1.49 7.17
CA GLY A 32 14.81 -1.14 8.53
C GLY A 32 13.71 -1.20 9.60
N HIS A 33 12.51 -1.67 9.26
CA HIS A 33 11.38 -1.81 10.18
C HIS A 33 11.06 -3.28 10.43
N GLU A 34 10.93 -3.64 11.71
CA GLU A 34 10.67 -5.00 12.14
C GLU A 34 9.20 -5.39 11.95
N PHE A 35 8.97 -6.65 11.64
CA PHE A 35 7.64 -7.22 11.50
C PHE A 35 7.50 -8.57 12.17
N VAL A 36 6.26 -8.95 12.41
CA VAL A 36 5.87 -10.23 12.97
C VAL A 36 4.83 -10.91 12.08
N ASP A 37 4.97 -12.22 11.92
CA ASP A 37 3.99 -13.08 11.30
C ASP A 37 3.02 -13.59 12.39
N LEU A 38 1.77 -13.12 12.31
CA LEU A 38 0.69 -13.56 13.18
C LEU A 38 -0.04 -14.79 12.61
N ASN A 39 0.46 -15.36 11.50
CA ASN A 39 -0.15 -16.49 10.80
C ASN A 39 -1.65 -16.26 10.50
N LEU A 40 -1.96 -15.06 10.04
CA LEU A 40 -3.31 -14.67 9.66
C LEU A 40 -3.70 -15.28 8.30
N PRO A 41 -4.99 -15.50 8.04
CA PRO A 41 -5.46 -16.07 6.76
C PRO A 41 -5.04 -15.28 5.51
N SER A 42 -4.93 -13.95 5.60
CA SER A 42 -4.41 -13.10 4.53
C SER A 42 -2.92 -13.34 4.22
N GLY A 43 -2.16 -13.83 5.22
CA GLY A 43 -0.70 -13.89 5.18
C GLY A 43 -0.02 -12.53 5.35
N ASN A 44 -0.77 -11.49 5.72
CA ASN A 44 -0.22 -10.17 5.97
C ASN A 44 0.67 -10.16 7.22
N LEU A 45 1.78 -9.45 7.11
CA LEU A 45 2.76 -9.28 8.18
C LEU A 45 2.60 -7.89 8.80
N TRP A 46 2.62 -7.84 10.13
CA TRP A 46 2.35 -6.63 10.89
C TRP A 46 3.63 -6.02 11.45
N ALA A 47 3.76 -4.72 11.35
CA ALA A 47 4.86 -4.00 11.99
C ALA A 47 4.85 -4.20 13.51
N THR A 48 6.02 -4.25 14.14
CA THR A 48 6.14 -4.33 15.61
C THR A 48 5.91 -2.99 16.29
N THR A 49 6.13 -1.88 15.55
CA THR A 49 6.02 -0.50 16.06
C THR A 49 5.04 0.34 15.24
N ASN A 50 4.54 1.43 15.80
CA ASN A 50 3.78 2.44 15.07
C ASN A 50 4.71 3.31 14.20
N ILE A 51 4.18 3.97 13.17
CA ILE A 51 4.93 4.94 12.37
C ILE A 51 5.45 6.06 13.28
N GLY A 52 6.76 6.30 13.23
CA GLY A 52 7.43 7.32 14.04
C GLY A 52 7.77 6.90 15.47
N ALA A 53 7.39 5.70 15.91
CA ALA A 53 7.79 5.14 17.20
C ALA A 53 9.21 4.55 17.15
N ARG A 54 9.94 4.62 18.27
CA ARG A 54 11.27 4.03 18.47
C ARG A 54 11.22 2.67 19.15
N SER A 55 10.09 2.36 19.75
CA SER A 55 9.83 1.11 20.45
C SER A 55 8.36 0.68 20.32
N GLU A 56 8.09 -0.59 20.61
CA GLU A 56 6.76 -1.17 20.50
C GLU A 56 5.70 -0.55 21.43
N PHE A 57 6.12 0.11 22.50
CA PHE A 57 5.23 0.74 23.50
C PHE A 57 5.08 2.26 23.29
N GLU A 58 5.79 2.86 22.36
CA GLU A 58 5.57 4.27 22.03
C GLU A 58 4.38 4.44 21.07
N PRO A 59 3.53 5.46 21.27
CA PRO A 59 2.39 5.74 20.40
C PRO A 59 2.79 6.12 18.97
N GLY A 60 4.04 6.60 18.77
CA GLY A 60 4.51 7.09 17.48
C GLY A 60 3.94 8.46 17.12
N ASN A 61 3.95 8.76 15.84
CA ASN A 61 3.36 9.98 15.31
C ASN A 61 1.86 9.81 15.05
N LEU A 62 1.12 10.87 15.21
CA LEU A 62 -0.28 10.95 14.78
C LEU A 62 -0.35 11.54 13.38
N PHE A 63 -1.32 11.11 12.59
CA PHE A 63 -1.55 11.57 11.22
C PHE A 63 -3.03 11.86 11.01
N ALA A 64 -3.35 12.94 10.28
CA ALA A 64 -4.68 13.06 9.71
C ALA A 64 -4.79 12.09 8.51
N TRP A 65 -5.98 11.58 8.27
CA TRP A 65 -6.19 10.57 7.21
C TRP A 65 -5.79 11.09 5.83
N GLY A 66 -4.91 10.37 5.14
CA GLY A 66 -4.36 10.78 3.85
C GLY A 66 -3.25 11.82 3.91
N GLU A 67 -2.79 12.20 5.10
CA GLU A 67 -1.61 13.05 5.27
C GLU A 67 -0.40 12.21 5.70
N THR A 68 0.76 12.54 5.16
CA THR A 68 1.98 11.73 5.33
C THR A 68 2.99 12.35 6.31
N CYS A 69 2.67 13.53 6.84
CA CYS A 69 3.47 14.22 7.85
C CYS A 69 2.65 14.48 9.11
N PRO A 70 3.23 14.29 10.31
CA PRO A 70 2.57 14.64 11.57
C PRO A 70 2.43 16.16 11.70
N LYS A 71 1.43 16.59 12.49
CA LYS A 71 1.15 18.00 12.78
C LYS A 71 1.10 18.24 14.29
N SER A 72 1.24 19.49 14.68
CA SER A 72 1.08 19.93 16.08
C SER A 72 -0.38 20.09 16.50
N ALA A 73 -1.30 20.21 15.54
CA ALA A 73 -2.75 20.33 15.77
C ALA A 73 -3.51 19.74 14.58
N TYR A 74 -4.68 19.20 14.86
CA TYR A 74 -5.53 18.50 13.90
C TYR A 74 -6.88 19.16 13.86
N SER A 75 -7.28 19.68 12.69
CA SER A 75 -8.57 20.34 12.48
C SER A 75 -8.89 20.44 10.99
N TRP A 76 -10.14 20.68 10.65
CA TRP A 76 -10.56 20.95 9.27
C TRP A 76 -9.86 22.16 8.65
N ASN A 77 -9.45 23.15 9.45
CA ASN A 77 -8.78 24.36 8.96
C ASN A 77 -7.40 24.08 8.36
N ASN A 78 -6.71 23.04 8.83
CA ASN A 78 -5.38 22.67 8.38
C ASN A 78 -5.33 21.29 7.70
N TYR A 79 -6.49 20.69 7.39
CA TYR A 79 -6.57 19.41 6.71
C TYR A 79 -6.29 19.57 5.21
N LYS A 80 -5.35 18.80 4.69
CA LYS A 80 -4.85 18.86 3.31
C LYS A 80 -5.95 18.75 2.24
N TYR A 81 -6.93 17.90 2.47
CA TYR A 81 -7.97 17.58 1.49
C TYR A 81 -9.31 18.28 1.77
N ALA A 82 -9.26 19.44 2.43
CA ALA A 82 -10.42 20.32 2.61
C ALA A 82 -10.03 21.79 2.50
N LYS A 83 -11.01 22.65 2.25
CA LYS A 83 -10.86 24.09 2.28
C LYS A 83 -11.50 24.67 3.55
N GLY A 84 -10.92 24.28 4.70
CA GLY A 84 -11.27 24.82 6.02
C GLY A 84 -12.46 24.17 6.73
N ASN A 85 -13.22 23.30 6.09
CA ASN A 85 -14.30 22.53 6.73
C ASN A 85 -14.65 21.25 5.98
N SER A 86 -15.41 20.35 6.64
CA SER A 86 -15.82 19.05 6.11
C SER A 86 -16.69 19.09 4.86
N SER A 87 -17.37 20.21 4.58
CA SER A 87 -18.22 20.38 3.39
C SER A 87 -17.47 20.97 2.19
N LYS A 88 -16.13 21.08 2.26
CA LYS A 88 -15.29 21.62 1.17
C LYS A 88 -14.12 20.68 0.86
N LEU A 89 -14.43 19.41 0.64
CA LEU A 89 -13.44 18.39 0.33
C LEU A 89 -12.89 18.59 -1.09
N THR A 90 -11.60 18.29 -1.26
CA THR A 90 -10.87 18.44 -2.53
C THR A 90 -10.29 17.12 -3.03
N LYS A 91 -10.44 16.04 -2.27
CA LYS A 91 -10.04 14.69 -2.64
C LYS A 91 -10.75 13.65 -1.76
N TYR A 92 -10.93 12.44 -2.30
CA TYR A 92 -11.65 11.34 -1.63
C TYR A 92 -13.08 11.77 -1.26
N CYS A 93 -13.84 12.26 -2.23
CA CYS A 93 -15.18 12.81 -2.03
C CYS A 93 -16.14 12.27 -3.08
N TYR A 94 -17.00 11.33 -2.71
CA TYR A 94 -18.03 10.78 -3.57
C TYR A 94 -19.36 11.56 -3.58
N ASP A 95 -19.53 12.53 -2.68
CA ASP A 95 -20.74 13.36 -2.57
C ASP A 95 -20.43 14.84 -2.83
N SER A 96 -20.47 15.21 -4.11
CA SER A 96 -20.16 16.56 -4.55
C SER A 96 -21.14 17.61 -4.04
N ALA A 97 -22.41 17.24 -3.85
CA ALA A 97 -23.46 18.19 -3.50
C ALA A 97 -23.35 18.71 -2.07
N ARG A 98 -22.96 17.83 -1.12
CA ARG A 98 -22.90 18.16 0.30
C ARG A 98 -21.50 18.42 0.82
N PHE A 99 -20.48 17.76 0.23
CA PHE A 99 -19.13 17.74 0.78
C PHE A 99 -18.05 18.21 -0.20
N GLY A 100 -18.32 18.25 -1.50
CA GLY A 100 -17.33 18.61 -2.50
C GLY A 100 -17.09 20.11 -2.60
N ASN A 101 -15.83 20.56 -2.51
CA ASN A 101 -15.49 21.96 -2.72
C ASN A 101 -15.80 22.38 -4.18
N ASN A 102 -16.69 23.36 -4.35
CA ASN A 102 -17.16 23.80 -5.68
C ASN A 102 -17.70 22.65 -6.56
N GLY A 103 -18.38 21.67 -5.94
CA GLY A 103 -18.95 20.53 -6.66
C GLY A 103 -17.95 19.43 -7.00
N TYR A 104 -16.78 19.43 -6.38
CA TYR A 104 -15.77 18.36 -6.56
C TYR A 104 -16.29 16.99 -6.12
N ALA A 105 -16.07 15.99 -6.94
CA ALA A 105 -16.24 14.57 -6.57
C ALA A 105 -15.17 13.72 -7.26
N ASP A 106 -14.85 12.60 -6.63
CA ASP A 106 -14.06 11.51 -7.18
C ASP A 106 -14.63 10.16 -6.74
N THR A 107 -14.06 9.06 -7.23
CA THR A 107 -14.46 7.70 -6.88
C THR A 107 -13.46 7.03 -5.93
N LEU A 108 -12.48 7.79 -5.43
CA LEU A 108 -11.42 7.26 -4.57
C LEU A 108 -11.99 6.98 -3.17
N ASN A 109 -11.93 5.73 -2.75
CA ASN A 109 -12.38 5.27 -1.43
C ASN A 109 -11.27 4.63 -0.60
N ILE A 110 -10.07 4.49 -1.17
CA ILE A 110 -8.86 3.99 -0.53
C ILE A 110 -7.75 4.99 -0.79
N LEU A 111 -6.84 5.17 0.18
CA LEU A 111 -5.69 6.07 0.02
C LEU A 111 -4.80 5.63 -1.14
N GLU A 112 -4.46 6.58 -2.00
CA GLU A 112 -3.38 6.40 -2.94
C GLU A 112 -2.05 6.30 -2.19
N PRO A 113 -1.05 5.56 -2.67
CA PRO A 113 0.22 5.38 -1.95
C PRO A 113 0.96 6.66 -1.58
N LYS A 114 0.84 7.71 -2.39
CA LYS A 114 1.42 9.02 -2.08
C LYS A 114 0.74 9.71 -0.88
N ASP A 115 -0.44 9.25 -0.49
CA ASP A 115 -1.25 9.74 0.63
C ASP A 115 -1.34 8.73 1.77
N ASP A 116 -0.74 7.55 1.58
CA ASP A 116 -0.58 6.52 2.62
C ASP A 116 0.66 6.83 3.45
N ALA A 117 0.47 7.13 4.74
CA ALA A 117 1.58 7.54 5.59
C ALA A 117 2.58 6.41 5.87
N ALA A 118 2.16 5.15 5.85
CA ALA A 118 3.08 4.02 5.99
C ALA A 118 3.98 3.91 4.76
N THR A 119 3.40 3.94 3.56
CA THR A 119 4.16 3.92 2.30
C THR A 119 5.09 5.12 2.19
N ALA A 120 4.61 6.32 2.53
CA ALA A 120 5.40 7.54 2.39
C ALA A 120 6.58 7.62 3.38
N ASN A 121 6.43 7.09 4.60
CA ASN A 121 7.48 7.19 5.63
C ASN A 121 8.44 5.99 5.64
N TRP A 122 7.96 4.78 5.33
CA TRP A 122 8.74 3.54 5.43
C TRP A 122 9.08 2.95 4.06
N GLY A 123 8.47 3.47 3.02
CA GLY A 123 8.61 2.96 1.66
C GLY A 123 7.85 1.66 1.46
N PHE A 124 7.64 1.34 0.20
CA PHE A 124 7.05 0.08 -0.21
C PHE A 124 7.89 -1.12 0.31
N PRO A 125 7.31 -2.26 0.74
CA PRO A 125 5.90 -2.67 0.59
C PRO A 125 4.99 -2.27 1.77
N TRP A 126 5.43 -1.43 2.69
CA TRP A 126 4.64 -0.99 3.81
C TRP A 126 3.46 -0.12 3.36
N HIS A 127 2.29 -0.40 3.89
CA HIS A 127 1.07 0.37 3.70
C HIS A 127 0.23 0.42 4.98
N MET A 128 -0.72 1.34 5.03
CA MET A 128 -1.71 1.37 6.08
C MET A 128 -2.67 0.18 5.94
N PRO A 129 -3.10 -0.43 7.06
CA PRO A 129 -4.04 -1.54 7.01
C PRO A 129 -5.40 -1.12 6.45
N THR A 130 -6.09 -2.06 5.85
CA THR A 130 -7.50 -1.93 5.50
C THR A 130 -8.38 -2.22 6.71
N GLN A 131 -9.67 -1.91 6.61
CA GLN A 131 -10.66 -2.34 7.59
C GLN A 131 -10.69 -3.87 7.74
N GLU A 132 -10.52 -4.61 6.64
CA GLU A 132 -10.49 -6.06 6.65
C GLU A 132 -9.26 -6.64 7.35
N ASP A 133 -8.09 -6.01 7.21
CA ASP A 133 -6.89 -6.38 7.98
C ASP A 133 -7.13 -6.25 9.49
N PHE A 134 -7.81 -5.21 9.92
CA PHE A 134 -8.19 -5.06 11.32
C PHE A 134 -9.26 -6.07 11.75
N ARG A 135 -10.23 -6.39 10.87
CA ARG A 135 -11.25 -7.42 11.15
C ARG A 135 -10.59 -8.78 11.35
N GLU A 136 -9.62 -9.11 10.51
CA GLU A 136 -8.86 -10.36 10.65
C GLU A 136 -8.10 -10.43 11.97
N LEU A 137 -7.49 -9.32 12.44
CA LEU A 137 -6.90 -9.26 13.78
C LEU A 137 -7.91 -9.53 14.88
N THR A 138 -9.12 -8.96 14.80
CA THR A 138 -10.15 -9.13 15.83
C THR A 138 -10.75 -10.52 15.83
N GLU A 139 -10.87 -11.17 14.68
CA GLU A 139 -11.46 -12.50 14.52
C GLU A 139 -10.47 -13.64 14.78
N CYS A 140 -9.18 -13.44 14.43
CA CYS A 140 -8.18 -14.51 14.45
C CYS A 140 -7.19 -14.43 15.61
N CYS A 141 -7.18 -13.35 16.38
CA CYS A 141 -6.25 -13.15 17.50
C CYS A 141 -6.96 -12.98 18.84
N ASN A 142 -6.24 -13.31 19.93
CA ASN A 142 -6.67 -13.03 21.29
C ASN A 142 -6.22 -11.63 21.70
N TRP A 143 -7.15 -10.83 22.21
CA TRP A 143 -6.91 -9.49 22.69
C TRP A 143 -6.89 -9.45 24.21
N THR A 144 -5.76 -9.04 24.77
CA THR A 144 -5.58 -8.96 26.22
C THR A 144 -5.13 -7.56 26.60
N TRP A 145 -5.94 -6.86 27.39
CA TRP A 145 -5.58 -5.54 27.91
C TRP A 145 -4.46 -5.63 28.94
N THR A 146 -3.55 -4.68 28.92
CA THR A 146 -2.55 -4.48 29.96
C THR A 146 -2.42 -3.00 30.33
N ASN A 147 -2.28 -2.70 31.61
CA ASN A 147 -2.07 -1.33 32.09
C ASN A 147 -0.59 -0.91 32.06
N SER A 148 0.32 -1.85 31.78
CA SER A 148 1.76 -1.57 31.69
C SER A 148 2.45 -2.66 30.89
N TYR A 149 2.54 -2.49 29.58
CA TYR A 149 3.20 -3.45 28.71
C TYR A 149 4.70 -3.55 29.02
N LYS A 150 5.19 -4.76 29.31
CA LYS A 150 6.60 -5.00 29.67
C LYS A 150 7.15 -4.05 30.75
N ASN A 151 6.31 -3.64 31.69
CA ASN A 151 6.63 -2.65 32.74
C ASN A 151 7.00 -1.24 32.22
N SER A 152 6.59 -0.88 31.01
CA SER A 152 6.85 0.44 30.42
C SER A 152 5.97 1.56 31.01
N GLY A 153 4.89 1.22 31.70
CA GLY A 153 3.85 2.16 32.10
C GLY A 153 2.86 2.49 30.98
N THR A 154 3.04 1.94 29.77
CA THR A 154 2.13 2.15 28.64
C THR A 154 1.04 1.09 28.66
N GLU A 155 -0.19 1.53 28.65
CA GLU A 155 -1.39 0.67 28.55
C GLU A 155 -1.79 0.44 27.09
N GLY A 156 -2.51 -0.67 26.85
CA GLY A 156 -2.97 -1.04 25.53
C GLY A 156 -3.31 -2.51 25.41
N PHE A 157 -3.50 -2.98 24.18
CA PHE A 157 -3.79 -4.39 23.89
C PHE A 157 -2.56 -5.18 23.44
N ILE A 158 -2.36 -6.32 24.04
CA ILE A 158 -1.53 -7.41 23.50
C ILE A 158 -2.44 -8.22 22.58
N VAL A 159 -2.11 -8.22 21.29
CA VAL A 159 -2.84 -8.97 20.25
C VAL A 159 -2.00 -10.19 19.89
N SER A 160 -2.43 -11.37 20.36
CA SER A 160 -1.66 -12.61 20.23
C SER A 160 -2.35 -13.63 19.34
N SER A 161 -1.59 -14.24 18.46
CA SER A 161 -2.07 -15.28 17.56
C SER A 161 -1.82 -16.69 18.10
N THR A 162 -2.47 -17.66 17.48
CA THR A 162 -2.35 -19.10 17.79
C THR A 162 -0.94 -19.66 17.58
N ASN A 163 -0.10 -19.00 16.75
CA ASN A 163 1.30 -19.39 16.56
C ASN A 163 2.24 -18.94 17.72
N GLY A 164 1.70 -18.23 18.72
CA GLY A 164 2.43 -17.69 19.86
C GLY A 164 3.08 -16.33 19.63
N ASN A 165 3.00 -15.77 18.43
CA ASN A 165 3.46 -14.43 18.14
C ASN A 165 2.41 -13.38 18.54
N ALA A 166 2.87 -12.16 18.85
CA ALA A 166 2.01 -11.08 19.28
C ALA A 166 2.54 -9.72 18.83
N ILE A 167 1.63 -8.74 18.71
CA ILE A 167 1.94 -7.32 18.63
C ILE A 167 1.33 -6.62 19.84
N PHE A 168 1.90 -5.48 20.22
CA PHE A 168 1.30 -4.58 21.19
C PHE A 168 0.77 -3.33 20.49
N LEU A 169 -0.47 -2.99 20.75
CA LEU A 169 -1.12 -1.76 20.26
C LEU A 169 -1.30 -0.81 21.45
N PRO A 170 -0.44 0.22 21.61
CA PRO A 170 -0.60 1.23 22.64
C PRO A 170 -1.97 1.92 22.57
N SER A 171 -2.58 2.21 23.72
CA SER A 171 -3.67 3.17 23.81
C SER A 171 -3.15 4.61 23.67
N ALA A 172 -3.90 5.64 23.91
CA ALA A 172 -3.44 7.04 23.84
C ALA A 172 -2.82 7.44 22.45
N CYS A 173 -3.34 6.86 21.40
CA CYS A 173 -2.86 7.03 20.03
C CYS A 173 -3.89 7.74 19.14
N LYS A 174 -4.66 8.67 19.74
CA LYS A 174 -5.75 9.39 19.06
C LYS A 174 -5.79 10.84 19.50
N TYR A 175 -6.04 11.74 18.59
CA TYR A 175 -6.30 13.13 18.85
C TYR A 175 -7.56 13.56 18.12
N ASN A 176 -8.58 13.97 18.89
CA ASN A 176 -9.79 14.61 18.38
C ASN A 176 -9.87 16.01 18.97
N PRO A 177 -9.90 17.09 18.15
CA PRO A 177 -9.94 18.46 18.64
C PRO A 177 -11.23 18.79 19.42
N ASP A 178 -12.32 18.08 19.14
CA ASP A 178 -13.64 18.29 19.75
C ASP A 178 -13.85 17.44 21.02
N ASP A 179 -12.89 16.55 21.34
CA ASP A 179 -12.94 15.69 22.53
C ASP A 179 -11.63 15.73 23.33
N PRO A 180 -11.58 16.45 24.44
CA PRO A 180 -10.41 16.52 25.32
C PRO A 180 -10.00 15.18 25.94
N SER A 181 -10.89 14.17 25.95
CA SER A 181 -10.62 12.84 26.47
C SER A 181 -9.97 11.89 25.44
N SER A 182 -9.84 12.33 24.20
CA SER A 182 -9.39 11.53 23.06
C SER A 182 -8.02 10.86 23.23
N GLY A 183 -7.17 11.36 24.12
CA GLY A 183 -5.88 10.76 24.45
C GLY A 183 -5.95 9.52 25.36
N LYS A 184 -7.12 9.09 25.81
CA LYS A 184 -7.29 7.92 26.68
C LYS A 184 -7.58 6.63 25.94
N TYR A 185 -7.93 6.72 24.65
CA TYR A 185 -8.39 5.59 23.85
C TYR A 185 -7.48 5.41 22.64
N GLY A 186 -7.30 4.16 22.22
CA GLY A 186 -6.52 3.84 21.02
C GLY A 186 -7.33 4.07 19.76
N GLY A 187 -6.72 4.74 18.78
CA GLY A 187 -7.28 4.89 17.44
C GLY A 187 -6.20 4.66 16.38
N TYR A 188 -6.46 3.75 15.45
CA TYR A 188 -5.55 3.41 14.36
C TYR A 188 -6.24 3.58 13.02
N TRP A 189 -5.70 4.42 12.16
CA TRP A 189 -6.26 4.61 10.83
C TRP A 189 -6.22 3.34 9.98
N SER A 190 -7.34 3.05 9.31
CA SER A 190 -7.32 2.26 8.09
C SER A 190 -7.07 3.15 6.88
N CYS A 191 -6.63 2.56 5.75
CA CYS A 191 -6.52 3.28 4.49
C CYS A 191 -7.87 3.52 3.79
N VAL A 192 -9.00 3.07 4.37
CA VAL A 192 -10.32 3.03 3.72
C VAL A 192 -11.20 4.21 4.16
N LEU A 193 -11.74 4.92 3.15
CA LEU A 193 -12.75 5.96 3.37
C LEU A 193 -14.07 5.35 3.84
N SER A 194 -14.74 6.00 4.78
CA SER A 194 -16.11 5.59 5.14
C SER A 194 -17.06 5.82 3.96
N GLN A 195 -17.71 4.75 3.50
CA GLN A 195 -18.66 4.79 2.38
C GLN A 195 -20.10 5.08 2.83
N GLU A 196 -20.38 5.13 4.14
CA GLU A 196 -21.69 5.37 4.68
C GLU A 196 -21.90 6.85 5.02
N LYS A 197 -22.72 7.55 4.23
CA LYS A 197 -23.26 8.91 4.47
C LYS A 197 -22.27 10.08 4.51
N TYR A 198 -21.02 9.90 4.93
CA TYR A 198 -20.11 11.02 5.23
C TYR A 198 -18.70 10.78 4.63
N PRO A 199 -18.38 11.31 3.46
CA PRO A 199 -17.02 11.27 2.92
C PRO A 199 -16.02 12.08 3.77
N SER A 200 -16.48 12.81 4.77
CA SER A 200 -15.64 13.46 5.78
C SER A 200 -15.04 12.50 6.81
N HIS A 201 -15.50 11.24 6.85
CA HIS A 201 -15.04 10.23 7.80
C HIS A 201 -14.22 9.14 7.10
N ALA A 202 -13.29 8.53 7.84
CA ALA A 202 -12.60 7.32 7.44
C ALA A 202 -12.71 6.26 8.54
N TYR A 203 -12.53 4.98 8.16
CA TYR A 203 -12.55 3.89 9.11
C TYR A 203 -11.29 3.88 9.98
N GLU A 204 -11.47 3.52 11.24
CA GLU A 204 -10.41 3.29 12.21
C GLU A 204 -10.66 1.99 12.98
N LEU A 205 -9.60 1.39 13.49
CA LEU A 205 -9.69 0.47 14.61
C LEU A 205 -9.71 1.32 15.88
N ASN A 206 -10.83 1.32 16.58
CA ASN A 206 -10.98 1.99 17.87
C ASN A 206 -11.08 0.96 19.00
N PHE A 207 -10.52 1.24 20.17
CA PHE A 207 -10.66 0.38 21.35
C PHE A 207 -10.82 1.21 22.62
N GLU A 208 -12.05 1.52 22.92
CA GLU A 208 -12.44 2.10 24.22
C GLU A 208 -12.60 0.99 25.27
N GLU A 209 -13.51 0.06 25.03
CA GLU A 209 -13.77 -1.11 25.89
C GLU A 209 -13.43 -2.42 25.18
N CYS A 210 -13.68 -2.48 23.89
CA CYS A 210 -13.33 -3.61 23.01
C CYS A 210 -12.94 -3.09 21.63
N PRO A 211 -12.19 -3.90 20.84
CA PRO A 211 -11.83 -3.51 19.48
C PRO A 211 -13.06 -3.33 18.59
N ASP A 212 -13.21 -2.15 17.98
CA ASP A 212 -14.25 -1.83 16.99
C ASP A 212 -13.60 -1.46 15.66
N VAL A 213 -13.81 -2.28 14.65
CA VAL A 213 -13.28 -2.09 13.29
C VAL A 213 -14.23 -1.33 12.37
N ASP A 214 -15.47 -1.12 12.79
CA ASP A 214 -16.49 -0.36 12.07
C ASP A 214 -16.57 1.08 12.56
N ALA A 215 -15.74 1.43 13.54
CA ALA A 215 -15.60 2.80 14.03
C ALA A 215 -15.10 3.73 12.92
N ARG A 216 -15.57 4.97 12.96
CA ARG A 216 -15.24 5.99 11.97
C ARG A 216 -15.19 7.36 12.63
N ILE A 217 -14.21 8.14 12.23
CA ILE A 217 -14.01 9.49 12.76
C ILE A 217 -13.68 10.46 11.63
N ASP A 218 -13.81 11.74 11.91
CA ASP A 218 -13.44 12.82 10.99
C ASP A 218 -11.99 12.69 10.51
N ARG A 219 -11.78 12.72 9.21
CA ARG A 219 -10.45 12.55 8.57
C ARG A 219 -9.41 13.58 9.03
N CYS A 220 -9.83 14.72 9.55
CA CYS A 220 -8.93 15.73 10.08
C CYS A 220 -8.36 15.38 11.47
N CYS A 221 -8.93 14.39 12.17
CA CYS A 221 -8.42 13.94 13.46
C CYS A 221 -7.04 13.25 13.32
N GLY A 222 -6.30 13.18 14.41
CA GLY A 222 -5.00 12.54 14.44
C GLY A 222 -5.08 11.16 15.06
N ASN A 223 -4.74 10.11 14.29
CA ASN A 223 -4.62 8.73 14.80
C ASN A 223 -3.23 8.17 14.51
N SER A 224 -2.87 7.14 15.28
CA SER A 224 -1.68 6.32 15.00
C SER A 224 -1.86 5.45 13.75
N ILE A 225 -0.73 4.96 13.24
CA ILE A 225 -0.69 4.01 12.14
C ILE A 225 0.18 2.84 12.52
N ARG A 226 -0.38 1.62 12.44
CA ARG A 226 0.35 0.37 12.51
C ARG A 226 0.42 -0.21 11.10
N ALA A 227 1.58 -0.17 10.48
CA ALA A 227 1.77 -0.61 9.12
C ALA A 227 1.67 -2.13 8.95
N VAL A 228 1.28 -2.55 7.76
CA VAL A 228 1.23 -3.95 7.32
C VAL A 228 1.87 -4.09 5.95
N PHE A 229 2.21 -5.32 5.56
CA PHE A 229 2.53 -5.66 4.17
C PHE A 229 2.26 -7.14 3.88
N SER A 230 2.06 -7.45 2.60
CA SER A 230 1.89 -8.82 2.10
C SER A 230 3.18 -9.36 1.50
N PRO A 231 3.84 -10.38 2.09
CA PRO A 231 5.08 -10.92 1.55
C PRO A 231 4.90 -11.66 0.23
N ASN A 232 3.72 -12.17 -0.03
CA ASN A 232 3.43 -13.05 -1.18
C ASN A 232 2.57 -12.38 -2.26
N ASN A 233 2.49 -11.06 -2.30
CA ASN A 233 1.54 -10.35 -3.19
C ASN A 233 0.07 -10.83 -3.09
N SER A 234 -0.26 -11.55 -2.04
CA SER A 234 -1.65 -11.87 -1.73
C SER A 234 -2.22 -10.69 -0.95
N ALA A 235 -2.62 -9.65 -1.67
CA ALA A 235 -3.41 -8.58 -1.09
C ALA A 235 -4.69 -9.15 -0.45
N PRO A 236 -5.24 -8.50 0.60
CA PRO A 236 -6.42 -8.97 1.33
C PRO A 236 -7.52 -9.33 0.34
N ARG A 237 -7.99 -10.56 0.45
CA ARG A 237 -9.11 -11.05 -0.34
C ARG A 237 -10.39 -10.35 0.13
N PHE A 238 -10.67 -9.15 -0.38
CA PHE A 238 -12.07 -8.81 -0.55
C PHE A 238 -12.69 -9.94 -1.38
N LYS A 239 -13.74 -10.56 -0.89
CA LYS A 239 -14.55 -11.50 -1.66
C LYS A 239 -15.32 -10.74 -2.76
N LYS A 240 -14.62 -10.04 -3.64
CA LYS A 240 -15.08 -9.88 -5.00
C LYS A 240 -15.12 -11.29 -5.56
N LYS A 241 -16.22 -11.70 -6.16
CA LYS A 241 -16.33 -13.00 -6.87
C LYS A 241 -15.04 -13.19 -7.65
N THR A 242 -14.13 -14.00 -7.12
CA THR A 242 -12.83 -14.25 -7.74
C THR A 242 -13.12 -14.86 -9.10
N LYS A 243 -12.89 -14.08 -10.14
CA LYS A 243 -12.68 -14.64 -11.47
C LYS A 243 -11.56 -15.64 -11.26
N LYS A 244 -11.81 -16.90 -11.48
CA LYS A 244 -10.83 -17.99 -11.26
C LYS A 244 -9.56 -17.60 -12.01
N GLU A 245 -8.43 -17.50 -11.33
CA GLU A 245 -7.14 -17.20 -11.99
C GLU A 245 -6.91 -18.21 -13.10
N LEU A 246 -6.53 -17.70 -14.27
CA LEU A 246 -6.25 -18.54 -15.42
C LEU A 246 -4.95 -19.30 -15.18
N THR A 247 -4.94 -20.58 -15.53
CA THR A 247 -3.71 -21.38 -15.54
C THR A 247 -2.80 -20.93 -16.70
N ASP A 248 -1.50 -21.16 -16.60
CA ASP A 248 -0.53 -20.85 -17.68
C ASP A 248 -0.93 -21.46 -19.02
N LYS A 249 -1.52 -22.65 -19.00
CA LYS A 249 -2.04 -23.32 -20.20
C LYS A 249 -3.21 -22.56 -20.83
N GLN A 250 -4.14 -22.03 -20.00
CA GLN A 250 -5.26 -21.22 -20.48
C GLN A 250 -4.79 -19.87 -21.00
N ILE A 251 -3.84 -19.23 -20.31
CA ILE A 251 -3.20 -17.98 -20.75
C ILE A 251 -2.51 -18.19 -22.10
N ALA A 252 -1.73 -19.26 -22.26
CA ALA A 252 -1.04 -19.57 -23.50
C ALA A 252 -2.02 -19.81 -24.67
N GLU A 253 -3.18 -20.44 -24.40
CA GLU A 253 -4.21 -20.64 -25.42
C GLU A 253 -4.88 -19.33 -25.84
N ILE A 254 -5.20 -18.44 -24.87
CA ILE A 254 -5.76 -17.12 -25.15
C ILE A 254 -4.78 -16.30 -25.98
N ASN A 255 -3.48 -16.32 -25.62
CA ASN A 255 -2.44 -15.55 -26.32
C ASN A 255 -2.27 -15.96 -27.82
N LYS A 256 -2.66 -17.16 -28.21
CA LYS A 256 -2.64 -17.54 -29.63
C LYS A 256 -3.58 -16.71 -30.49
N SER A 257 -4.61 -16.12 -29.92
CA SER A 257 -5.56 -15.27 -30.62
C SER A 257 -5.11 -13.81 -30.74
N ASP A 258 -4.12 -13.38 -29.94
CA ASP A 258 -3.50 -12.07 -30.08
C ASP A 258 -2.57 -12.07 -31.33
N LYS A 259 -2.94 -11.27 -32.33
CA LYS A 259 -2.20 -11.13 -33.58
C LYS A 259 -1.38 -9.86 -33.66
N SER A 260 -1.41 -9.05 -32.59
CA SER A 260 -0.65 -7.81 -32.55
C SER A 260 0.86 -8.07 -32.46
N THR A 261 1.63 -7.06 -32.84
CA THR A 261 3.08 -7.06 -32.72
C THR A 261 3.50 -6.95 -31.26
N PRO A 262 4.23 -7.92 -30.69
CA PRO A 262 4.70 -7.82 -29.30
C PRO A 262 5.74 -6.70 -29.14
N ILE A 263 5.46 -5.72 -28.28
CA ILE A 263 6.36 -4.60 -28.03
C ILE A 263 7.19 -4.89 -26.76
N GLU A 264 8.51 -4.84 -26.87
CA GLU A 264 9.41 -4.93 -25.72
C GLU A 264 9.26 -3.66 -24.87
N ILE A 265 9.16 -3.83 -23.56
CA ILE A 265 9.16 -2.73 -22.59
C ILE A 265 10.51 -2.76 -21.89
N LEU A 266 11.34 -1.79 -22.19
CA LEU A 266 12.70 -1.74 -21.63
C LEU A 266 12.64 -1.76 -20.08
N GLY A 267 13.41 -2.66 -19.47
CA GLY A 267 13.43 -2.83 -18.01
C GLY A 267 12.32 -3.72 -17.44
N LEU A 268 11.35 -4.16 -18.24
CA LEU A 268 10.31 -5.09 -17.81
C LEU A 268 10.46 -6.46 -18.51
N LYS A 269 10.16 -7.55 -17.79
CA LYS A 269 10.15 -8.91 -18.36
C LYS A 269 8.95 -9.16 -19.30
N PRO A 270 7.72 -8.72 -18.96
CA PRO A 270 6.62 -8.90 -19.88
C PRO A 270 6.74 -7.96 -21.09
N LYS A 271 6.32 -8.44 -22.25
CA LYS A 271 6.10 -7.61 -23.43
C LYS A 271 4.72 -6.99 -23.37
N LEU A 272 4.54 -5.86 -23.99
CA LEU A 272 3.23 -5.25 -24.21
C LEU A 272 2.47 -6.05 -25.28
N TRP A 273 1.91 -7.16 -24.86
CA TRP A 273 1.27 -8.17 -25.68
C TRP A 273 0.58 -9.23 -24.82
N GLY A 274 -0.48 -9.82 -25.36
CA GLY A 274 -1.15 -10.98 -24.77
C GLY A 274 -2.06 -10.65 -23.59
N ASN A 275 -2.48 -11.69 -22.91
CA ASN A 275 -3.46 -11.66 -21.83
C ASN A 275 -2.93 -10.96 -20.56
N ILE A 276 -3.78 -10.15 -19.92
CA ILE A 276 -3.45 -9.37 -18.71
C ILE A 276 -2.99 -10.24 -17.53
N ASP A 277 -3.56 -11.44 -17.33
CA ASP A 277 -3.18 -12.28 -16.20
C ASP A 277 -1.74 -12.80 -16.40
N GLY A 278 -1.37 -13.16 -17.63
CA GLY A 278 0.00 -13.55 -17.97
C GLY A 278 1.00 -12.40 -17.85
N PHE A 279 0.57 -11.18 -18.15
CA PHE A 279 1.36 -9.97 -17.95
C PHE A 279 1.61 -9.75 -16.44
N CYS A 280 0.55 -9.78 -15.62
CA CYS A 280 0.64 -9.62 -14.19
C CYS A 280 1.57 -10.64 -13.54
N HIS A 281 1.49 -11.91 -13.95
CA HIS A 281 2.35 -12.97 -13.43
C HIS A 281 3.83 -12.65 -13.63
N LYS A 282 4.22 -12.25 -14.84
CA LYS A 282 5.61 -11.88 -15.15
C LYS A 282 6.07 -10.61 -14.40
N MET A 283 5.19 -9.65 -14.17
CA MET A 283 5.48 -8.47 -13.35
C MET A 283 5.83 -8.88 -11.90
N THR A 284 5.01 -9.75 -11.32
CA THR A 284 5.25 -10.24 -9.95
C THR A 284 6.50 -11.10 -9.85
N GLU A 285 6.79 -11.96 -10.83
CA GLU A 285 8.05 -12.70 -10.91
C GLU A 285 9.30 -11.79 -11.01
N GLN A 286 9.15 -10.59 -11.52
CA GLN A 286 10.20 -9.58 -11.58
C GLN A 286 10.37 -8.81 -10.26
N GLY A 287 9.46 -8.99 -9.31
CA GLY A 287 9.49 -8.33 -8.00
C GLY A 287 8.63 -7.06 -7.92
N PHE A 288 7.83 -6.76 -8.96
CA PHE A 288 6.82 -5.72 -8.86
C PHE A 288 5.63 -6.21 -8.05
N VAL A 289 5.06 -5.33 -7.27
CA VAL A 289 3.91 -5.64 -6.42
C VAL A 289 2.66 -5.05 -7.00
N ARG A 290 1.67 -5.90 -7.17
CA ARG A 290 0.37 -5.54 -7.69
C ARG A 290 -0.45 -4.84 -6.62
N ASP A 291 -0.96 -3.65 -6.93
CA ASP A 291 -1.93 -2.96 -6.08
C ASP A 291 -3.35 -3.30 -6.50
N ILE A 292 -3.93 -4.27 -5.84
CA ILE A 292 -5.30 -4.69 -6.13
C ILE A 292 -6.34 -3.71 -5.61
N TYR A 293 -5.98 -2.80 -4.69
CA TYR A 293 -6.91 -1.79 -4.16
C TYR A 293 -7.19 -0.69 -5.15
N MET A 294 -6.23 -0.41 -6.06
CA MET A 294 -6.42 0.55 -7.14
C MET A 294 -7.16 -0.02 -8.35
N GLU A 295 -7.46 -1.33 -8.36
CA GLU A 295 -8.14 -2.01 -9.48
C GLU A 295 -9.67 -1.84 -9.45
N GLU A 296 -10.17 -0.64 -9.22
CA GLU A 296 -11.61 -0.36 -9.25
C GLU A 296 -12.20 -0.36 -10.68
N SER A 297 -11.37 -0.08 -11.70
CA SER A 297 -11.76 -0.22 -13.09
C SER A 297 -11.43 -1.62 -13.61
N ASP A 298 -12.37 -2.24 -14.29
CA ASP A 298 -12.19 -3.62 -14.79
C ASP A 298 -11.08 -3.75 -15.86
N ASN A 299 -10.56 -2.64 -16.41
CA ASN A 299 -9.57 -2.61 -17.49
C ASN A 299 -8.18 -2.12 -17.10
N ARG A 300 -7.88 -1.93 -15.80
CA ARG A 300 -6.58 -1.46 -15.30
C ARG A 300 -5.99 -2.39 -14.26
N ARG A 301 -4.65 -2.47 -14.24
CA ARG A 301 -3.86 -3.12 -13.18
C ARG A 301 -2.73 -2.19 -12.75
N PHE A 302 -2.47 -2.17 -11.46
CA PHE A 302 -1.53 -1.23 -10.85
C PHE A 302 -0.41 -2.00 -10.18
N PHE A 303 0.84 -1.50 -10.34
CA PHE A 303 2.01 -2.11 -9.74
C PHE A 303 2.92 -1.03 -9.14
N TYR A 304 3.65 -1.43 -8.12
CA TYR A 304 4.73 -0.66 -7.51
C TYR A 304 6.03 -1.43 -7.61
N GLY A 305 7.14 -0.73 -7.68
CA GLY A 305 8.45 -1.34 -7.69
C GLY A 305 9.55 -0.33 -7.93
N THR A 306 10.66 -0.85 -8.45
CA THR A 306 11.82 -0.04 -8.80
C THR A 306 12.09 -0.15 -10.29
N TYR A 307 12.26 0.99 -10.96
CA TYR A 307 12.57 1.08 -12.37
C TYR A 307 13.88 1.87 -12.57
N PHE A 308 14.91 1.19 -13.05
CA PHE A 308 16.28 1.73 -13.19
C PHE A 308 16.87 2.37 -11.93
N GLY A 309 16.49 1.87 -10.76
CA GLY A 309 16.97 2.31 -9.45
C GLY A 309 16.07 3.34 -8.75
N ASP A 310 15.04 3.83 -9.42
CA ASP A 310 14.10 4.81 -8.87
C ASP A 310 12.74 4.13 -8.58
N SER A 311 12.08 4.52 -7.49
CA SER A 311 10.75 4.02 -7.14
C SER A 311 9.74 4.44 -8.19
N CYS A 312 8.90 3.51 -8.62
CA CYS A 312 7.95 3.75 -9.68
C CYS A 312 6.56 3.18 -9.38
N HIS A 313 5.61 3.75 -10.06
CA HIS A 313 4.25 3.31 -10.24
C HIS A 313 4.06 2.82 -11.66
N ILE A 314 3.36 1.71 -11.86
CA ILE A 314 3.06 1.19 -13.19
C ILE A 314 1.57 0.94 -13.31
N VAL A 315 0.96 1.50 -14.33
CA VAL A 315 -0.42 1.26 -14.73
C VAL A 315 -0.41 0.42 -16.01
N VAL A 316 -1.13 -0.68 -16.00
CA VAL A 316 -1.30 -1.57 -17.15
C VAL A 316 -2.76 -1.53 -17.57
N GLU A 317 -3.03 -1.13 -18.79
CA GLU A 317 -4.38 -1.09 -19.37
C GLU A 317 -4.57 -2.22 -20.38
N TYR A 318 -5.76 -2.81 -20.37
CA TYR A 318 -6.12 -3.90 -21.28
C TYR A 318 -7.55 -3.77 -21.76
N ASP A 319 -7.83 -4.29 -22.95
CA ASP A 319 -9.19 -4.37 -23.48
C ASP A 319 -10.01 -5.42 -22.70
N ILE A 320 -11.13 -4.99 -22.15
CA ILE A 320 -12.00 -5.84 -21.31
C ILE A 320 -12.62 -7.01 -22.07
N ASN A 321 -12.79 -6.87 -23.39
CA ASN A 321 -13.42 -7.87 -24.24
C ASN A 321 -12.42 -8.93 -24.69
N THR A 322 -11.21 -8.54 -25.07
CA THR A 322 -10.15 -9.43 -25.53
C THR A 322 -9.23 -9.89 -24.41
N THR A 323 -9.15 -9.10 -23.34
CA THR A 323 -8.20 -9.25 -22.22
C THR A 323 -6.74 -8.98 -22.62
N PHE A 324 -6.48 -8.41 -23.79
CA PHE A 324 -5.13 -8.12 -24.27
C PHE A 324 -4.63 -6.77 -23.78
N VAL A 325 -3.37 -6.75 -23.35
CA VAL A 325 -2.69 -5.55 -22.86
C VAL A 325 -2.40 -4.63 -24.03
N PHE A 326 -2.78 -3.35 -23.91
CA PHE A 326 -2.52 -2.35 -24.95
C PHE A 326 -1.73 -1.13 -24.48
N CYS A 327 -1.68 -0.84 -23.18
CA CYS A 327 -0.93 0.30 -22.65
C CYS A 327 -0.23 -0.05 -21.33
N VAL A 328 1.01 0.39 -21.19
CA VAL A 328 1.75 0.39 -19.92
C VAL A 328 2.32 1.77 -19.69
N GLU A 329 1.92 2.40 -18.59
CA GLU A 329 2.46 3.67 -18.15
C GLU A 329 3.29 3.47 -16.89
N ILE A 330 4.54 3.95 -16.93
CA ILE A 330 5.47 3.93 -15.80
C ILE A 330 5.64 5.37 -15.34
N SER A 331 5.32 5.66 -14.08
CA SER A 331 5.51 6.98 -13.49
C SER A 331 6.54 6.95 -12.36
N LEU A 332 7.44 7.93 -12.37
CA LEU A 332 8.45 8.15 -11.34
C LEU A 332 8.22 9.53 -10.71
N SER A 333 8.25 9.57 -9.38
CA SER A 333 8.14 10.81 -8.62
C SER A 333 9.48 11.13 -7.96
N ILE A 334 10.14 12.20 -8.43
CA ILE A 334 11.51 12.57 -8.02
C ILE A 334 11.48 13.91 -7.29
N LYS A 335 12.09 13.99 -6.12
CA LYS A 335 12.17 15.24 -5.35
C LYS A 335 13.15 16.21 -6.00
N GLY A 336 12.67 17.41 -6.30
CA GLY A 336 13.45 18.50 -6.88
C GLY A 336 13.48 18.52 -8.41
N LYS A 337 13.60 19.72 -8.97
CA LYS A 337 13.59 19.96 -10.43
C LYS A 337 14.85 19.44 -11.12
N GLU A 338 16.02 19.78 -10.57
CA GLU A 338 17.32 19.43 -11.17
C GLU A 338 17.52 17.90 -11.20
N GLU A 339 17.20 17.24 -10.08
CA GLU A 339 17.30 15.78 -10.00
C GLU A 339 16.29 15.10 -10.94
N GLY A 340 15.05 15.61 -11.02
CA GLY A 340 14.07 15.10 -11.97
C GLY A 340 14.51 15.20 -13.43
N LEU A 341 15.12 16.32 -13.81
CA LEU A 341 15.70 16.50 -15.15
C LEU A 341 16.87 15.55 -15.40
N ARG A 342 17.72 15.32 -14.40
CA ARG A 342 18.85 14.38 -14.49
C ARG A 342 18.37 12.95 -14.70
N VAL A 343 17.33 12.52 -13.96
CA VAL A 343 16.71 11.20 -14.13
C VAL A 343 16.05 11.07 -15.48
N LEU A 344 15.29 12.09 -15.93
CA LEU A 344 14.68 12.11 -17.26
C LEU A 344 15.70 11.94 -18.38
N GLU A 345 16.80 12.71 -18.34
CA GLU A 345 17.87 12.63 -19.34
C GLU A 345 18.53 11.25 -19.35
N LYS A 346 18.81 10.67 -18.16
CA LYS A 346 19.32 9.30 -18.02
C LYS A 346 18.40 8.29 -18.70
N LEU A 347 17.10 8.35 -18.39
CA LEU A 347 16.10 7.41 -18.95
C LEU A 347 15.97 7.58 -20.47
N ARG A 348 15.89 8.83 -20.98
CA ARG A 348 15.83 9.09 -22.42
C ARG A 348 17.02 8.52 -23.16
N ARG A 349 18.25 8.73 -22.67
CA ARG A 349 19.45 8.14 -23.29
C ARG A 349 19.41 6.62 -23.35
N ILE A 350 18.90 5.97 -22.30
CA ILE A 350 18.78 4.51 -22.25
C ILE A 350 17.72 4.06 -23.28
N MET A 351 16.60 4.73 -23.35
CA MET A 351 15.52 4.42 -24.30
C MET A 351 15.90 4.71 -25.75
N GLU A 352 16.63 5.80 -26.03
CA GLU A 352 17.11 6.11 -27.36
C GLU A 352 18.11 5.08 -27.91
N LYS A 353 18.88 4.48 -27.01
CA LYS A 353 19.78 3.39 -27.39
C LYS A 353 19.04 2.14 -27.86
N GLU A 354 17.86 1.89 -27.26
CA GLU A 354 17.04 0.69 -27.54
C GLU A 354 16.08 0.94 -28.72
N TYR A 355 15.38 2.07 -28.70
CA TYR A 355 14.28 2.33 -29.63
C TYR A 355 14.62 3.36 -30.72
N GLY A 356 15.78 4.00 -30.62
CA GLY A 356 16.18 5.10 -31.51
C GLY A 356 15.74 6.47 -31.02
N VAL A 357 16.14 7.52 -31.75
CA VAL A 357 15.95 8.92 -31.34
C VAL A 357 14.47 9.27 -31.23
N PHE A 358 14.11 9.97 -30.14
CA PHE A 358 12.77 10.47 -29.89
C PHE A 358 12.55 11.82 -30.56
N GLU A 359 11.39 11.99 -31.17
CA GLU A 359 10.91 13.29 -31.65
C GLU A 359 10.42 14.12 -30.47
N SER A 360 10.93 15.32 -30.30
CA SER A 360 10.62 16.20 -29.16
C SER A 360 10.50 17.64 -29.63
N GLU A 361 9.43 18.33 -29.23
CA GLU A 361 9.26 19.77 -29.43
C GLU A 361 9.90 20.55 -28.27
N ASP A 362 9.86 19.96 -27.08
CA ASP A 362 10.50 20.50 -25.87
C ASP A 362 10.83 19.38 -24.88
N ILE A 363 11.33 19.75 -23.68
CA ILE A 363 11.71 18.79 -22.66
C ILE A 363 10.53 18.07 -22.03
N SER A 364 9.30 18.64 -22.11
CA SER A 364 8.12 18.12 -21.45
C SER A 364 7.51 16.90 -22.14
N LEU A 365 7.70 16.78 -23.46
CA LEU A 365 7.11 15.70 -24.24
C LEU A 365 8.05 15.23 -25.35
N ALA A 366 8.29 13.92 -25.40
CA ALA A 366 9.01 13.29 -26.50
C ALA A 366 8.31 12.00 -26.91
N ARG A 367 8.38 11.65 -28.20
CA ARG A 367 7.66 10.53 -28.81
C ARG A 367 8.60 9.69 -29.68
N ARG A 368 8.33 8.39 -29.76
CA ARG A 368 8.98 7.47 -30.68
C ARG A 368 7.98 6.50 -31.26
N HIS A 369 7.72 6.60 -32.56
CA HIS A 369 6.96 5.60 -33.30
C HIS A 369 7.82 4.34 -33.50
N ILE A 370 7.25 3.19 -33.17
CA ILE A 370 7.87 1.87 -33.35
C ILE A 370 6.91 0.97 -34.11
N GLU A 371 7.37 -0.20 -34.55
CA GLU A 371 6.51 -1.17 -35.21
C GLU A 371 5.35 -1.59 -34.25
N GLY A 372 4.12 -1.50 -34.72
CA GLY A 372 2.92 -1.81 -33.95
C GLY A 372 2.56 -0.80 -32.86
N GLY A 373 3.38 0.23 -32.58
CA GLY A 373 3.16 1.04 -31.38
C GLY A 373 3.73 2.44 -31.34
N LEU A 374 3.68 2.99 -30.13
CA LEU A 374 4.22 4.30 -29.78
C LEU A 374 4.82 4.25 -28.38
N ILE A 375 5.92 4.96 -28.19
CA ILE A 375 6.51 5.23 -26.86
C ILE A 375 6.47 6.74 -26.64
N VAL A 376 5.97 7.15 -25.47
CA VAL A 376 5.89 8.55 -25.05
C VAL A 376 6.67 8.75 -23.76
N SER A 377 7.46 9.81 -23.70
CA SER A 377 8.11 10.29 -22.48
C SER A 377 7.57 11.67 -22.15
N LYS A 378 6.93 11.81 -21.00
CA LYS A 378 6.39 13.08 -20.49
C LYS A 378 7.09 13.48 -19.22
N TYR A 379 7.33 14.78 -19.03
CA TYR A 379 7.91 15.35 -17.82
C TYR A 379 7.09 16.54 -17.35
N GLU A 380 6.87 16.63 -16.04
CA GLU A 380 6.21 17.76 -15.41
C GLU A 380 6.89 18.07 -14.06
N TYR A 381 7.02 19.36 -13.73
CA TYR A 381 7.49 19.79 -12.43
C TYR A 381 6.38 20.52 -11.68
N ASN A 382 6.04 20.00 -10.51
CA ASN A 382 5.09 20.62 -9.62
C ASN A 382 5.80 21.53 -8.62
N HIS A 383 5.55 22.85 -8.74
CA HIS A 383 6.15 23.87 -7.89
C HIS A 383 5.65 23.86 -6.44
N TYR A 384 4.43 23.33 -6.19
CA TYR A 384 3.82 23.35 -4.87
C TYR A 384 4.44 22.35 -3.89
N ASP A 385 4.80 21.18 -4.37
CA ASP A 385 5.41 20.12 -3.56
C ASP A 385 6.87 19.84 -3.92
N SER A 386 7.41 20.63 -4.86
CA SER A 386 8.80 20.51 -5.35
C SER A 386 9.10 19.12 -5.91
N GLN A 387 8.13 18.50 -6.58
CA GLN A 387 8.30 17.19 -7.20
C GLN A 387 8.34 17.26 -8.73
N SER A 388 9.24 16.49 -9.31
CA SER A 388 9.26 16.17 -10.74
C SER A 388 8.57 14.84 -10.97
N ILE A 389 7.68 14.77 -11.96
CA ILE A 389 7.02 13.55 -12.35
C ILE A 389 7.42 13.22 -13.78
N ILE A 390 7.90 12.00 -13.98
CA ILE A 390 8.27 11.46 -15.29
C ILE A 390 7.31 10.33 -15.62
N TRP A 391 6.68 10.40 -16.79
CA TRP A 391 5.86 9.30 -17.32
C TRP A 391 6.52 8.72 -18.55
N LEU A 392 6.52 7.39 -18.63
CA LEU A 392 6.92 6.62 -19.80
C LEU A 392 5.74 5.75 -20.19
N SER A 393 5.10 6.04 -21.31
CA SER A 393 3.94 5.30 -21.80
C SER A 393 4.33 4.47 -23.02
N PHE A 394 4.05 3.18 -22.97
CA PHE A 394 4.21 2.22 -24.08
C PHE A 394 2.81 1.84 -24.55
N ILE A 395 2.53 2.05 -25.83
CA ILE A 395 1.20 1.87 -26.41
C ILE A 395 1.29 0.91 -27.60
N ASN A 396 0.53 -0.19 -27.52
CA ASN A 396 0.32 -1.11 -28.65
C ASN A 396 -0.94 -0.69 -29.41
N LYS A 397 -0.76 -0.08 -30.58
CA LYS A 397 -1.87 0.46 -31.39
C LYS A 397 -2.81 -0.62 -31.91
N GLU A 398 -2.30 -1.83 -32.12
CA GLU A 398 -3.05 -2.94 -32.70
C GLU A 398 -4.03 -3.56 -31.69
N ASN A 399 -3.71 -3.49 -30.38
CA ASN A 399 -4.57 -3.96 -29.29
C ASN A 399 -5.39 -2.84 -28.63
N THR A 400 -5.10 -1.57 -28.95
CA THR A 400 -5.81 -0.43 -28.34
C THR A 400 -7.25 -0.36 -28.85
N PRO A 401 -8.27 -0.31 -27.97
CA PRO A 401 -9.65 -0.08 -28.35
C PRO A 401 -9.80 1.23 -29.15
N THR A 402 -10.74 1.26 -30.08
CA THR A 402 -10.91 2.42 -30.99
C THR A 402 -11.13 3.74 -30.25
N GLU A 403 -11.89 3.71 -29.16
CA GLU A 403 -12.16 4.91 -28.33
C GLU A 403 -10.90 5.44 -27.68
N ASP A 404 -10.07 4.55 -27.09
CA ASP A 404 -8.79 4.91 -26.48
C ASP A 404 -7.77 5.36 -27.54
N LEU A 405 -7.79 4.75 -28.73
CA LEU A 405 -6.91 5.14 -29.83
C LEU A 405 -7.20 6.57 -30.30
N GLU A 406 -8.46 6.98 -30.39
CA GLU A 406 -8.83 8.36 -30.70
C GLU A 406 -8.39 9.34 -29.61
N LEU A 407 -8.49 8.96 -28.36
CA LEU A 407 -7.98 9.75 -27.24
C LEU A 407 -6.44 9.90 -27.34
N PHE A 408 -5.73 8.82 -27.58
CA PHE A 408 -4.26 8.85 -27.72
C PHE A 408 -3.81 9.67 -28.94
N LYS A 409 -4.53 9.62 -30.05
CA LYS A 409 -4.30 10.51 -31.20
C LYS A 409 -4.41 11.98 -30.83
N LYS A 410 -5.43 12.33 -30.04
CA LYS A 410 -5.66 13.71 -29.61
C LYS A 410 -4.61 14.17 -28.59
N VAL A 411 -4.23 13.31 -27.66
CA VAL A 411 -3.31 13.66 -26.55
C VAL A 411 -1.85 13.59 -26.99
N TYR A 412 -1.49 12.61 -27.77
CA TYR A 412 -0.10 12.33 -28.13
C TYR A 412 0.23 12.55 -29.62
N GLY A 413 -0.74 12.94 -30.45
CA GLY A 413 -0.53 13.20 -31.87
C GLY A 413 -0.20 11.91 -32.65
N LEU A 414 -0.89 10.83 -32.36
CA LEU A 414 -0.75 9.53 -33.03
C LEU A 414 -1.17 9.62 -34.49
#